data_5e8ffac788c6c47228df6ca66a010c63
#
_entry.id   5e8ffac788c6c47228df6ca66a010c63
#
_cell.length_a   1.000
_cell.length_b   1.000
_cell.length_c   1.000
_cell.angle_alpha   90.00
_cell.angle_beta   90.00
_cell.angle_gamma   90.00
#
_symmetry.space_group_name_H-M   'P 1'
#
loop_
_entity.id
_entity.type
_entity.pdbx_description
1 polymer ?
#
loop_
_entity_poly.entity_id
_entity_poly.type
_entity_poly.pdbx_seq_one_letter_code
_entity_poly.pdbx_strand_id
1 'polypeptide(L)'
;VVVPDTWEEIPQYECFGYERMMPKLASDNPEVQAYFIGVGRYWIEKYDIDGWRLDVASEVCDSFWINFRREMKKAKKDCLLIGEVWESAGHWLDGKMFDSTMNYDFRRHLLRYFAYEDIDTKEFNSRVANMLMRYRKKVLYAQLNLLDSHDVSRFFSLCSGDERKMSLAVVFLMTFPGMPCVFYGDEKGVEGVEENDYRQAMPWKKENGSLFELYKELIALRNRERALRKGSFVVEGITEKGVYIYSRKTEDVSIRVTINRTKDFYFGKMENIIAERGYGNGRLMPYGFVIEREEI
;
A
#
# COMPACT_ATOMS: atom_id res chain seq x y z
N VAL A 1 -19.81 -2.47 -31.26
CA VAL A 1 -18.68 -1.52 -31.27
C VAL A 1 -17.73 -1.95 -32.37
N VAL A 2 -17.39 -1.06 -33.28
CA VAL A 2 -16.37 -1.26 -34.30
C VAL A 2 -15.17 -0.42 -33.94
N VAL A 3 -14.02 -1.07 -33.73
CA VAL A 3 -12.78 -0.38 -33.43
C VAL A 3 -12.22 0.20 -34.73
N PRO A 4 -11.88 1.50 -34.79
CA PRO A 4 -11.29 2.10 -35.98
C PRO A 4 -9.95 1.47 -36.38
N ASP A 5 -9.74 1.28 -37.67
CA ASP A 5 -8.51 0.65 -38.18
C ASP A 5 -7.29 1.57 -38.09
N THR A 6 -7.52 2.88 -38.02
CA THR A 6 -6.45 3.89 -37.96
C THR A 6 -6.56 4.81 -36.75
N TRP A 7 -5.46 5.39 -36.31
CA TRP A 7 -5.43 6.37 -35.21
C TRP A 7 -6.04 7.72 -35.61
N GLU A 8 -6.24 7.99 -36.89
CA GLU A 8 -6.85 9.22 -37.38
C GLU A 8 -8.39 9.19 -37.24
N GLU A 9 -8.97 8.00 -37.17
CA GLU A 9 -10.40 7.84 -36.98
C GLU A 9 -10.80 7.96 -35.49
N ILE A 10 -11.76 8.83 -35.19
CA ILE A 10 -12.28 8.98 -33.84
C ILE A 10 -13.29 7.87 -33.56
N PRO A 11 -13.10 7.06 -32.50
CA PRO A 11 -14.08 6.04 -32.14
C PRO A 11 -15.44 6.68 -31.78
N GLN A 12 -16.53 6.02 -32.20
CA GLN A 12 -17.90 6.44 -31.87
C GLN A 12 -18.39 5.84 -30.53
N TYR A 13 -17.47 5.68 -29.59
CA TYR A 13 -17.72 5.17 -28.25
C TYR A 13 -16.67 5.74 -27.29
N GLU A 14 -16.99 5.77 -26.00
CA GLU A 14 -16.01 6.06 -24.96
C GLU A 14 -15.10 4.86 -24.72
N CYS A 15 -13.82 5.11 -24.50
CA CYS A 15 -12.83 4.10 -24.17
C CYS A 15 -12.07 4.48 -22.88
N PHE A 16 -11.45 3.50 -22.26
CA PHE A 16 -10.58 3.72 -21.11
C PHE A 16 -9.35 4.54 -21.52
N GLY A 17 -9.18 5.71 -20.93
CA GLY A 17 -8.11 6.62 -21.30
C GLY A 17 -8.11 6.88 -22.82
N TYR A 18 -7.05 6.50 -23.50
CA TYR A 18 -6.91 6.58 -24.96
C TYR A 18 -6.87 5.21 -25.63
N GLU A 19 -7.19 4.13 -24.86
CA GLU A 19 -7.07 2.75 -25.37
C GLU A 19 -8.36 2.32 -26.10
N ARG A 20 -8.31 2.36 -27.42
CA ARG A 20 -9.46 2.07 -28.31
C ARG A 20 -9.99 0.64 -28.18
N MET A 21 -9.10 -0.31 -27.84
CA MET A 21 -9.47 -1.72 -27.67
C MET A 21 -10.21 -1.97 -26.36
N MET A 22 -10.36 -0.94 -25.50
CA MET A 22 -11.04 -1.02 -24.23
C MET A 22 -12.27 -0.11 -24.17
N PRO A 23 -13.37 -0.44 -24.88
CA PRO A 23 -14.61 0.35 -24.85
C PRO A 23 -15.24 0.30 -23.48
N LYS A 24 -15.70 1.48 -22.99
CA LYS A 24 -16.41 1.60 -21.72
C LYS A 24 -17.87 1.21 -21.87
N LEU A 25 -18.40 0.55 -20.84
CA LEU A 25 -19.83 0.38 -20.69
C LEU A 25 -20.48 1.69 -20.20
N ALA A 26 -21.72 1.93 -20.63
CA ALA A 26 -22.52 3.04 -20.14
C ALA A 26 -22.89 2.82 -18.66
N SER A 27 -21.96 3.15 -17.76
CA SER A 27 -22.11 2.88 -16.33
C SER A 27 -23.21 3.70 -15.64
N ASP A 28 -23.75 4.72 -16.31
CA ASP A 28 -24.92 5.49 -15.91
C ASP A 28 -26.25 4.82 -16.33
N ASN A 29 -26.21 3.86 -17.24
CA ASN A 29 -27.39 3.12 -17.69
C ASN A 29 -27.93 2.22 -16.55
N PRO A 30 -29.24 2.34 -16.18
CA PRO A 30 -29.83 1.58 -15.08
C PRO A 30 -29.75 0.05 -15.23
N GLU A 31 -29.84 -0.48 -16.47
CA GLU A 31 -29.75 -1.94 -16.72
C GLU A 31 -28.32 -2.45 -16.51
N VAL A 32 -27.31 -1.67 -16.95
CA VAL A 32 -25.90 -1.96 -16.70
C VAL A 32 -25.62 -1.93 -15.19
N GLN A 33 -26.13 -0.91 -14.49
CA GLN A 33 -26.00 -0.84 -13.03
C GLN A 33 -26.64 -2.03 -12.33
N ALA A 34 -27.89 -2.38 -12.69
CA ALA A 34 -28.61 -3.50 -12.10
C ALA A 34 -27.84 -4.82 -12.28
N TYR A 35 -27.28 -5.05 -13.48
CA TYR A 35 -26.52 -6.25 -13.77
C TYR A 35 -25.27 -6.37 -12.89
N PHE A 36 -24.39 -5.35 -12.89
CA PHE A 36 -23.13 -5.42 -12.14
C PHE A 36 -23.32 -5.32 -10.62
N ILE A 37 -24.33 -4.61 -10.13
CA ILE A 37 -24.73 -4.65 -8.72
C ILE A 37 -25.19 -6.07 -8.35
N GLY A 38 -25.95 -6.73 -9.24
CA GLY A 38 -26.34 -8.14 -9.07
C GLY A 38 -25.14 -9.07 -8.98
N VAL A 39 -24.12 -8.88 -9.82
CA VAL A 39 -22.84 -9.62 -9.74
C VAL A 39 -22.17 -9.38 -8.38
N GLY A 40 -22.08 -8.13 -7.95
CA GLY A 40 -21.46 -7.77 -6.67
C GLY A 40 -22.15 -8.46 -5.48
N ARG A 41 -23.48 -8.44 -5.46
CA ARG A 41 -24.28 -9.12 -4.43
C ARG A 41 -24.12 -10.64 -4.46
N TYR A 42 -24.13 -11.24 -5.66
CA TYR A 42 -23.99 -12.68 -5.83
C TYR A 42 -22.77 -13.25 -5.10
N TRP A 43 -21.61 -12.62 -5.27
CA TRP A 43 -20.39 -13.08 -4.62
C TRP A 43 -20.40 -12.90 -3.11
N ILE A 44 -21.03 -11.83 -2.60
CA ILE A 44 -21.21 -11.63 -1.17
C ILE A 44 -22.18 -12.66 -0.60
N GLU A 45 -23.36 -12.80 -1.19
CA GLU A 45 -24.44 -13.62 -0.65
C GLU A 45 -24.15 -15.12 -0.76
N LYS A 46 -23.45 -15.54 -1.83
CA LYS A 46 -23.20 -16.96 -2.09
C LYS A 46 -21.87 -17.46 -1.52
N TYR A 47 -20.85 -16.62 -1.50
CA TYR A 47 -19.48 -17.02 -1.12
C TYR A 47 -18.93 -16.27 0.10
N ASP A 48 -19.73 -15.39 0.68
CA ASP A 48 -19.39 -14.60 1.88
C ASP A 48 -18.05 -13.84 1.78
N ILE A 49 -17.75 -13.32 0.60
CA ILE A 49 -16.52 -12.53 0.42
C ILE A 49 -16.54 -11.29 1.33
N ASP A 50 -15.33 -10.83 1.76
CA ASP A 50 -15.20 -9.70 2.69
C ASP A 50 -15.23 -8.34 2.02
N GLY A 51 -15.06 -8.27 0.71
CA GLY A 51 -15.07 -7.01 0.00
C GLY A 51 -14.68 -7.13 -1.47
N TRP A 52 -14.57 -5.97 -2.10
CA TRP A 52 -14.23 -5.81 -3.51
C TRP A 52 -13.05 -4.88 -3.69
N ARG A 53 -12.10 -5.27 -4.52
CA ARG A 53 -11.18 -4.35 -5.20
C ARG A 53 -11.82 -4.00 -6.53
N LEU A 54 -12.01 -2.72 -6.78
CA LEU A 54 -12.77 -2.18 -7.88
C LEU A 54 -11.81 -1.52 -8.87
N ASP A 55 -11.67 -2.17 -10.00
CA ASP A 55 -10.74 -1.81 -11.08
C ASP A 55 -11.12 -0.48 -11.71
N VAL A 56 -10.10 0.31 -12.09
CA VAL A 56 -10.26 1.57 -12.84
C VAL A 56 -11.38 2.47 -12.31
N ALA A 57 -11.44 2.63 -11.00
CA ALA A 57 -12.59 3.22 -10.32
C ALA A 57 -12.88 4.69 -10.73
N SER A 58 -11.85 5.42 -11.19
CA SER A 58 -11.97 6.79 -11.68
C SER A 58 -12.70 6.93 -13.03
N GLU A 59 -12.79 5.84 -13.79
CA GLU A 59 -13.40 5.82 -15.13
C GLU A 59 -14.87 5.38 -15.14
N VAL A 60 -15.42 5.06 -13.97
CA VAL A 60 -16.81 4.63 -13.79
C VAL A 60 -17.58 5.76 -13.10
N CYS A 61 -18.84 6.01 -13.53
CA CYS A 61 -19.62 7.13 -13.02
C CYS A 61 -19.93 7.02 -11.51
N ASP A 62 -19.98 8.15 -10.84
CA ASP A 62 -20.25 8.24 -9.40
C ASP A 62 -21.58 7.62 -9.00
N SER A 63 -22.61 7.76 -9.83
CA SER A 63 -23.95 7.21 -9.55
C SER A 63 -23.92 5.68 -9.44
N PHE A 64 -23.09 5.02 -10.27
CA PHE A 64 -22.86 3.59 -10.15
C PHE A 64 -22.22 3.23 -8.81
N TRP A 65 -21.14 3.90 -8.42
CA TRP A 65 -20.43 3.62 -7.18
C TRP A 65 -21.29 3.86 -5.93
N ILE A 66 -22.08 4.93 -5.94
CA ILE A 66 -23.03 5.25 -4.85
C ILE A 66 -24.06 4.12 -4.70
N ASN A 67 -24.65 3.68 -5.83
CA ASN A 67 -25.63 2.60 -5.84
C ASN A 67 -24.99 1.26 -5.48
N PHE A 68 -23.82 0.95 -6.03
CA PHE A 68 -23.05 -0.26 -5.72
C PHE A 68 -22.77 -0.35 -4.23
N ARG A 69 -22.20 0.73 -3.64
CA ARG A 69 -21.95 0.77 -2.19
C ARG A 69 -23.21 0.51 -1.39
N ARG A 70 -24.30 1.18 -1.73
CA ARG A 70 -25.57 1.03 -1.00
C ARG A 70 -26.02 -0.44 -0.97
N GLU A 71 -25.97 -1.10 -2.11
CA GLU A 71 -26.44 -2.48 -2.22
C GLU A 71 -25.44 -3.50 -1.59
N MET A 72 -24.12 -3.29 -1.74
CA MET A 72 -23.11 -4.13 -1.07
C MET A 72 -23.23 -4.04 0.46
N LYS A 73 -23.39 -2.82 1.01
CA LYS A 73 -23.55 -2.62 2.46
C LYS A 73 -24.87 -3.15 3.01
N LYS A 74 -25.91 -3.27 2.18
CA LYS A 74 -27.15 -3.98 2.55
C LYS A 74 -26.94 -5.49 2.62
N ALA A 75 -26.22 -6.06 1.66
CA ALA A 75 -25.91 -7.48 1.62
C ALA A 75 -24.96 -7.90 2.75
N LYS A 76 -23.91 -7.11 3.00
CA LYS A 76 -22.94 -7.35 4.10
C LYS A 76 -22.46 -5.99 4.64
N LYS A 77 -22.86 -5.64 5.84
CA LYS A 77 -22.58 -4.36 6.48
C LYS A 77 -21.08 -4.03 6.51
N ASP A 78 -20.26 -5.03 6.77
CA ASP A 78 -18.81 -4.91 6.94
C ASP A 78 -18.04 -5.14 5.61
N CYS A 79 -18.73 -5.34 4.49
CA CYS A 79 -18.13 -5.47 3.16
C CYS A 79 -17.23 -4.29 2.87
N LEU A 80 -15.94 -4.54 2.55
CA LEU A 80 -14.96 -3.52 2.24
C LEU A 80 -14.96 -3.19 0.75
N LEU A 81 -15.01 -1.90 0.41
CA LEU A 81 -14.92 -1.42 -0.96
C LEU A 81 -13.62 -0.63 -1.15
N ILE A 82 -12.72 -1.18 -1.95
CA ILE A 82 -11.40 -0.62 -2.25
C ILE A 82 -11.37 -0.22 -3.72
N GLY A 83 -11.34 1.08 -4.00
CA GLY A 83 -11.21 1.57 -5.38
C GLY A 83 -9.76 1.56 -5.84
N GLU A 84 -9.52 1.23 -7.09
CA GLU A 84 -8.25 1.56 -7.72
C GLU A 84 -8.31 2.99 -8.23
N VAL A 85 -7.58 3.88 -7.55
CA VAL A 85 -7.42 5.29 -7.90
C VAL A 85 -5.94 5.63 -7.70
N TRP A 86 -5.30 6.08 -8.77
CA TRP A 86 -3.86 6.34 -8.78
C TRP A 86 -3.46 7.71 -8.24
N GLU A 87 -4.42 8.59 -8.16
CA GLU A 87 -4.26 9.99 -7.76
C GLU A 87 -4.92 10.26 -6.40
N SER A 88 -5.06 11.55 -6.06
CA SER A 88 -5.74 11.94 -4.83
C SER A 88 -7.21 11.50 -4.85
N ALA A 89 -7.56 10.59 -3.97
CA ALA A 89 -8.86 9.91 -3.95
C ALA A 89 -9.92 10.58 -3.06
N GLY A 90 -9.72 11.83 -2.65
CA GLY A 90 -10.62 12.53 -1.73
C GLY A 90 -12.08 12.51 -2.16
N HIS A 91 -12.34 12.67 -3.46
CA HIS A 91 -13.67 12.61 -4.06
C HIS A 91 -14.40 11.28 -3.75
N TRP A 92 -13.73 10.17 -3.92
CA TRP A 92 -14.33 8.83 -3.73
C TRP A 92 -14.37 8.36 -2.27
N LEU A 93 -13.63 9.05 -1.38
CA LEU A 93 -13.47 8.67 0.04
C LEU A 93 -14.29 9.53 1.01
N ASP A 94 -15.28 10.26 0.51
CA ASP A 94 -16.20 11.09 1.30
C ASP A 94 -17.20 10.28 2.15
N GLY A 95 -17.25 8.95 1.94
CA GLY A 95 -18.14 8.00 2.61
C GLY A 95 -19.30 7.52 1.78
N LYS A 96 -19.47 8.02 0.53
CA LYS A 96 -20.58 7.63 -0.36
C LYS A 96 -20.21 6.52 -1.34
N MET A 97 -18.94 6.36 -1.68
CA MET A 97 -18.47 5.41 -2.68
C MET A 97 -17.55 4.34 -2.09
N PHE A 98 -16.31 4.66 -1.71
CA PHE A 98 -15.36 3.67 -1.21
C PHE A 98 -15.05 3.84 0.28
N ASP A 99 -14.57 2.75 0.89
CA ASP A 99 -14.01 2.75 2.23
C ASP A 99 -12.52 3.04 2.18
N SER A 100 -11.86 2.66 1.08
CA SER A 100 -10.42 2.69 0.88
C SER A 100 -10.08 2.80 -0.60
N THR A 101 -8.80 3.07 -0.87
CA THR A 101 -8.21 2.94 -2.20
C THR A 101 -6.85 2.25 -2.12
N MET A 102 -6.36 1.73 -3.25
CA MET A 102 -4.97 1.32 -3.40
C MET A 102 -4.08 2.57 -3.27
N ASN A 103 -3.19 2.57 -2.28
CA ASN A 103 -2.44 3.77 -1.90
C ASN A 103 -1.15 3.93 -2.74
N TYR A 104 -1.30 4.30 -4.01
CA TYR A 104 -0.16 4.55 -4.90
C TYR A 104 0.69 5.75 -4.47
N ASP A 105 0.12 6.72 -3.73
CA ASP A 105 0.89 7.81 -3.12
C ASP A 105 1.90 7.29 -2.11
N PHE A 106 1.50 6.33 -1.27
CA PHE A 106 2.40 5.66 -0.33
C PHE A 106 3.58 5.04 -1.08
N ARG A 107 3.32 4.24 -2.11
CA ARG A 107 4.34 3.65 -2.96
C ARG A 107 5.30 4.70 -3.53
N ARG A 108 4.77 5.77 -4.13
CA ARG A 108 5.55 6.85 -4.75
C ARG A 108 6.50 7.52 -3.75
N HIS A 109 6.06 7.75 -2.53
CA HIS A 109 6.90 8.37 -1.50
C HIS A 109 7.97 7.41 -0.98
N LEU A 110 7.66 6.12 -0.86
CA LEU A 110 8.64 5.12 -0.46
C LEU A 110 9.69 4.88 -1.54
N LEU A 111 9.31 4.88 -2.82
CA LEU A 111 10.27 4.81 -3.93
C LEU A 111 11.29 5.94 -3.86
N ARG A 112 10.83 7.18 -3.72
CA ARG A 112 11.73 8.34 -3.64
C ARG A 112 12.67 8.27 -2.44
N TYR A 113 12.18 7.78 -1.31
CA TYR A 113 12.96 7.75 -0.09
C TYR A 113 13.87 6.53 0.01
N PHE A 114 13.36 5.32 -0.23
CA PHE A 114 14.13 4.09 0.00
C PHE A 114 14.83 3.57 -1.26
N ALA A 115 14.21 3.65 -2.43
CA ALA A 115 14.76 3.08 -3.66
C ALA A 115 15.69 4.08 -4.37
N TYR A 116 15.16 5.24 -4.75
CA TYR A 116 15.91 6.25 -5.52
C TYR A 116 16.81 7.13 -4.65
N GLU A 117 16.48 7.29 -3.37
CA GLU A 117 17.21 8.14 -2.42
C GLU A 117 17.36 9.60 -2.89
N ASP A 118 16.38 10.09 -3.66
CA ASP A 118 16.35 11.42 -4.25
C ASP A 118 15.71 12.49 -3.36
N ILE A 119 15.19 12.09 -2.19
CA ILE A 119 14.72 12.97 -1.12
C ILE A 119 15.41 12.67 0.21
N ASP A 120 15.58 13.67 1.03
CA ASP A 120 16.11 13.52 2.38
C ASP A 120 15.02 13.10 3.39
N THR A 121 15.44 12.83 4.62
CA THR A 121 14.51 12.37 5.68
C THR A 121 13.54 13.46 6.12
N LYS A 122 13.90 14.74 6.02
CA LYS A 122 13.01 15.86 6.37
C LYS A 122 11.90 16.00 5.34
N GLU A 123 12.25 15.91 4.06
CA GLU A 123 11.27 15.91 2.98
C GLU A 123 10.37 14.68 3.05
N PHE A 124 10.93 13.49 3.29
CA PHE A 124 10.14 12.28 3.51
C PHE A 124 9.14 12.44 4.65
N ASN A 125 9.59 12.99 5.79
CA ASN A 125 8.71 13.25 6.94
C ASN A 125 7.55 14.22 6.58
N SER A 126 7.82 15.26 5.79
CA SER A 126 6.78 16.17 5.32
C SER A 126 5.74 15.46 4.46
N ARG A 127 6.17 14.51 3.62
CA ARG A 127 5.27 13.67 2.81
C ARG A 127 4.47 12.69 3.66
N VAL A 128 5.10 12.10 4.69
CA VAL A 128 4.42 11.26 5.69
C VAL A 128 3.35 12.07 6.42
N ALA A 129 3.67 13.27 6.89
CA ALA A 129 2.69 14.14 7.55
C ALA A 129 1.50 14.46 6.62
N ASN A 130 1.77 14.74 5.36
CA ASN A 130 0.72 14.97 4.37
C ASN A 130 -0.18 13.74 4.19
N MET A 131 0.39 12.53 4.07
CA MET A 131 -0.40 11.30 3.98
C MET A 131 -1.27 11.06 5.22
N LEU A 132 -0.73 11.32 6.42
CA LEU A 132 -1.47 11.14 7.68
C LEU A 132 -2.64 12.12 7.83
N MET A 133 -2.53 13.32 7.24
CA MET A 133 -3.52 14.39 7.36
C MET A 133 -4.51 14.45 6.19
N ARG A 134 -4.24 13.77 5.08
CA ARG A 134 -5.02 13.86 3.84
C ARG A 134 -6.45 13.38 3.99
N TYR A 135 -6.66 12.30 4.75
CA TYR A 135 -7.96 11.66 4.91
C TYR A 135 -8.37 11.59 6.39
N ARG A 136 -9.67 11.43 6.62
CA ARG A 136 -10.18 11.13 7.97
C ARG A 136 -9.50 9.87 8.52
N LYS A 137 -9.28 9.81 9.83
CA LYS A 137 -8.62 8.69 10.52
C LYS A 137 -9.14 7.31 10.08
N LYS A 138 -10.47 7.16 9.98
CA LYS A 138 -11.13 5.93 9.52
C LYS A 138 -10.65 5.49 8.14
N VAL A 139 -10.52 6.42 7.20
CA VAL A 139 -10.06 6.16 5.83
C VAL A 139 -8.57 5.89 5.80
N LEU A 140 -7.76 6.67 6.53
CA LEU A 140 -6.31 6.45 6.65
C LEU A 140 -5.99 5.02 7.10
N TYR A 141 -6.72 4.52 8.12
CA TYR A 141 -6.49 3.16 8.65
C TYR A 141 -7.06 2.05 7.77
N ALA A 142 -7.85 2.39 6.77
CA ALA A 142 -8.37 1.47 5.77
C ALA A 142 -7.59 1.51 4.43
N GLN A 143 -6.64 2.45 4.25
CA GLN A 143 -5.86 2.52 3.00
C GLN A 143 -5.09 1.25 2.74
N LEU A 144 -5.16 0.72 1.50
CA LEU A 144 -4.41 -0.44 1.07
C LEU A 144 -3.01 0.02 0.62
N ASN A 145 -2.05 -0.02 1.55
CA ASN A 145 -0.67 0.39 1.30
C ASN A 145 0.09 -0.71 0.56
N LEU A 146 0.78 -0.36 -0.50
CA LEU A 146 1.50 -1.30 -1.35
C LEU A 146 2.89 -0.77 -1.72
N LEU A 147 3.82 -1.69 -1.92
CA LEU A 147 5.09 -1.42 -2.59
C LEU A 147 4.97 -1.74 -4.07
N ASP A 148 4.25 -2.81 -4.41
CA ASP A 148 4.08 -3.33 -5.74
C ASP A 148 2.63 -3.73 -6.06
N SER A 149 2.35 -3.80 -7.36
CA SER A 149 1.14 -4.39 -7.93
C SER A 149 1.45 -4.97 -9.31
N HIS A 150 0.45 -5.57 -9.93
CA HIS A 150 0.54 -6.10 -11.30
C HIS A 150 0.61 -5.01 -12.39
N ASP A 151 0.55 -3.73 -12.00
CA ASP A 151 0.55 -2.58 -12.95
C ASP A 151 1.80 -1.71 -12.84
N VAL A 152 2.76 -2.11 -12.01
CA VAL A 152 3.97 -1.31 -11.76
C VAL A 152 5.20 -2.19 -11.63
N SER A 153 6.35 -1.63 -12.00
CA SER A 153 7.65 -2.28 -11.82
C SER A 153 7.89 -2.70 -10.38
N ARG A 154 8.54 -3.84 -10.18
CA ARG A 154 8.87 -4.37 -8.86
C ARG A 154 9.75 -3.41 -8.06
N PHE A 155 9.36 -3.14 -6.83
CA PHE A 155 10.09 -2.24 -5.93
C PHE A 155 11.54 -2.70 -5.72
N PHE A 156 11.74 -4.01 -5.62
CA PHE A 156 13.07 -4.59 -5.48
C PHE A 156 13.99 -4.27 -6.67
N SER A 157 13.47 -4.34 -7.91
CA SER A 157 14.21 -3.90 -9.10
C SER A 157 14.57 -2.42 -9.05
N LEU A 158 13.64 -1.58 -8.57
CA LEU A 158 13.86 -0.14 -8.43
C LEU A 158 14.82 0.20 -7.27
N CYS A 159 15.04 -0.73 -6.34
CA CYS A 159 16.13 -0.69 -5.38
C CYS A 159 17.47 -1.16 -5.96
N SER A 160 17.54 -1.48 -7.27
CA SER A 160 18.71 -2.11 -7.92
C SER A 160 19.11 -3.43 -7.26
N GLY A 161 18.15 -4.23 -6.80
CA GLY A 161 18.38 -5.50 -6.12
C GLY A 161 18.99 -5.37 -4.71
N ASP A 162 19.03 -4.18 -4.12
CA ASP A 162 19.56 -4.00 -2.76
C ASP A 162 18.51 -4.39 -1.71
N GLU A 163 18.68 -5.59 -1.13
CA GLU A 163 17.81 -6.12 -0.08
C GLU A 163 17.71 -5.22 1.15
N ARG A 164 18.74 -4.43 1.45
CA ARG A 164 18.73 -3.53 2.62
C ARG A 164 17.73 -2.41 2.41
N LYS A 165 17.69 -1.82 1.21
CA LYS A 165 16.72 -0.79 0.84
C LYS A 165 15.29 -1.34 0.86
N MET A 166 15.09 -2.52 0.24
CA MET A 166 13.80 -3.22 0.25
C MET A 166 13.35 -3.52 1.69
N SER A 167 14.25 -4.00 2.54
CA SER A 167 13.95 -4.30 3.95
C SER A 167 13.43 -3.08 4.72
N LEU A 168 14.04 -1.90 4.54
CA LEU A 168 13.57 -0.68 5.18
C LEU A 168 12.17 -0.25 4.68
N ALA A 169 11.90 -0.41 3.39
CA ALA A 169 10.58 -0.15 2.83
C ALA A 169 9.51 -1.12 3.38
N VAL A 170 9.85 -2.40 3.53
CA VAL A 170 8.98 -3.43 4.14
C VAL A 170 8.71 -3.11 5.61
N VAL A 171 9.71 -2.71 6.38
CA VAL A 171 9.54 -2.26 7.77
C VAL A 171 8.54 -1.10 7.83
N PHE A 172 8.71 -0.10 6.98
CA PHE A 172 7.80 1.03 6.95
C PHE A 172 6.39 0.61 6.53
N LEU A 173 6.24 -0.23 5.51
CA LEU A 173 4.94 -0.79 5.08
C LEU A 173 4.22 -1.49 6.24
N MET A 174 4.92 -2.35 6.98
CA MET A 174 4.33 -3.15 8.05
C MET A 174 4.06 -2.36 9.34
N THR A 175 4.67 -1.20 9.51
CA THR A 175 4.50 -0.38 10.71
C THR A 175 3.70 0.90 10.47
N PHE A 176 3.46 1.31 9.23
CA PHE A 176 2.62 2.48 8.90
C PHE A 176 1.12 2.21 9.14
N PRO A 177 0.28 3.24 9.43
CA PRO A 177 -1.18 3.11 9.47
C PRO A 177 -1.77 2.66 8.12
N GLY A 178 -2.76 1.80 8.15
CA GLY A 178 -3.43 1.26 6.97
C GLY A 178 -3.31 -0.27 6.91
N MET A 179 -3.68 -0.84 5.79
CA MET A 179 -3.60 -2.27 5.50
C MET A 179 -2.40 -2.52 4.58
N PRO A 180 -1.36 -3.23 5.02
CA PRO A 180 -0.26 -3.58 4.14
C PRO A 180 -0.72 -4.62 3.10
N CYS A 181 -0.37 -4.38 1.84
CA CYS A 181 -0.56 -5.31 0.74
C CYS A 181 0.80 -5.83 0.29
N VAL A 182 0.96 -7.14 0.24
CA VAL A 182 2.14 -7.80 -0.29
C VAL A 182 1.80 -8.34 -1.67
N PHE A 183 2.51 -7.88 -2.69
CA PHE A 183 2.36 -8.44 -4.02
C PHE A 183 3.14 -9.75 -4.09
N TYR A 184 2.56 -10.79 -4.71
CA TYR A 184 3.18 -12.11 -4.75
C TYR A 184 4.61 -12.05 -5.30
N GLY A 185 5.53 -12.73 -4.64
CA GLY A 185 6.93 -12.79 -5.03
C GLY A 185 7.83 -11.70 -4.45
N ASP A 186 7.28 -10.63 -3.86
CA ASP A 186 8.08 -9.61 -3.17
C ASP A 186 8.90 -10.24 -2.04
N GLU A 187 8.29 -11.16 -1.30
CA GLU A 187 8.93 -11.92 -0.23
C GLU A 187 10.06 -12.84 -0.73
N LYS A 188 10.05 -13.13 -2.02
CA LYS A 188 11.12 -13.91 -2.67
C LYS A 188 12.13 -13.06 -3.44
N GLY A 189 11.99 -11.74 -3.36
CA GLY A 189 12.82 -10.83 -4.14
C GLY A 189 12.67 -11.08 -5.65
N VAL A 190 11.41 -11.12 -6.12
CA VAL A 190 11.11 -11.16 -7.56
C VAL A 190 11.42 -9.81 -8.15
N GLU A 191 12.15 -9.82 -9.25
CA GLU A 191 12.49 -8.64 -10.04
C GLU A 191 11.60 -8.52 -11.27
N GLY A 192 11.50 -7.32 -11.84
CA GLY A 192 10.79 -7.04 -13.07
C GLY A 192 10.55 -5.55 -13.24
N VAL A 193 10.87 -5.01 -14.41
CA VAL A 193 10.68 -3.59 -14.75
C VAL A 193 9.59 -3.44 -15.79
N GLU A 194 9.63 -4.26 -16.82
CA GLU A 194 8.65 -4.28 -17.89
C GLU A 194 7.43 -5.14 -17.50
N GLU A 195 6.30 -4.95 -18.18
CA GLU A 195 5.03 -5.58 -17.83
C GLU A 195 5.11 -7.11 -17.76
N ASN A 196 5.74 -7.74 -18.74
CA ASN A 196 5.92 -9.19 -18.77
C ASN A 196 6.80 -9.69 -17.63
N ASP A 197 7.76 -8.88 -17.17
CA ASP A 197 8.71 -9.25 -16.14
C ASP A 197 8.08 -9.15 -14.75
N TYR A 198 7.38 -8.03 -14.43
CA TYR A 198 6.78 -7.90 -13.11
C TYR A 198 5.50 -8.72 -12.91
N ARG A 199 4.90 -9.25 -14.01
CA ARG A 199 3.77 -10.20 -13.98
C ARG A 199 4.19 -11.66 -14.13
N GLN A 200 5.49 -11.97 -14.07
CA GLN A 200 5.98 -13.34 -14.17
C GLN A 200 5.35 -14.28 -13.14
N ALA A 201 5.37 -15.58 -13.43
CA ALA A 201 4.82 -16.59 -12.54
C ALA A 201 5.55 -16.64 -11.19
N MET A 202 4.82 -17.00 -10.13
CA MET A 202 5.41 -17.18 -8.79
C MET A 202 6.54 -18.22 -8.81
N PRO A 203 7.76 -17.88 -8.36
CA PRO A 203 8.88 -18.80 -8.36
C PRO A 203 8.82 -19.75 -7.15
N TRP A 204 7.87 -20.68 -7.14
CA TRP A 204 7.62 -21.60 -6.02
C TRP A 204 8.84 -22.40 -5.58
N LYS A 205 9.73 -22.72 -6.52
CA LYS A 205 10.94 -23.52 -6.26
C LYS A 205 12.12 -22.69 -5.73
N LYS A 206 12.06 -21.34 -5.80
CA LYS A 206 13.10 -20.48 -5.24
C LYS A 206 13.11 -20.63 -3.72
N GLU A 207 14.28 -20.89 -3.15
CA GLU A 207 14.44 -20.97 -1.70
C GLU A 207 14.03 -19.65 -1.01
N ASN A 208 13.59 -19.76 0.23
CA ASN A 208 13.25 -18.63 1.05
C ASN A 208 14.54 -17.93 1.52
N GLY A 209 14.67 -16.67 1.19
CA GLY A 209 15.81 -15.82 1.60
C GLY A 209 15.48 -14.93 2.80
N SER A 210 16.38 -13.99 3.06
CA SER A 210 16.27 -13.03 4.16
C SER A 210 15.02 -12.15 4.07
N LEU A 211 14.57 -11.79 2.86
CA LEU A 211 13.33 -11.03 2.64
C LEU A 211 12.10 -11.84 3.06
N PHE A 212 12.05 -13.13 2.74
CA PHE A 212 10.93 -13.99 3.14
C PHE A 212 10.80 -14.05 4.67
N GLU A 213 11.91 -14.28 5.36
CA GLU A 213 11.88 -14.32 6.83
C GLU A 213 11.52 -12.95 7.43
N LEU A 214 11.97 -11.85 6.84
CA LEU A 214 11.59 -10.51 7.25
C LEU A 214 10.08 -10.26 7.10
N TYR A 215 9.50 -10.59 5.93
CA TYR A 215 8.05 -10.45 5.73
C TYR A 215 7.27 -11.28 6.75
N LYS A 216 7.65 -12.53 6.95
CA LYS A 216 7.02 -13.44 7.90
C LYS A 216 7.09 -12.92 9.34
N GLU A 217 8.25 -12.44 9.77
CA GLU A 217 8.48 -11.84 11.10
C GLU A 217 7.60 -10.61 11.30
N LEU A 218 7.64 -9.65 10.36
CA LEU A 218 6.91 -8.39 10.49
C LEU A 218 5.40 -8.54 10.33
N ILE A 219 4.92 -9.51 9.53
CA ILE A 219 3.49 -9.86 9.46
C ILE A 219 3.05 -10.44 10.80
N ALA A 220 3.81 -11.36 11.38
CA ALA A 220 3.51 -11.92 12.70
C ALA A 220 3.52 -10.84 13.79
N LEU A 221 4.52 -9.96 13.77
CA LEU A 221 4.63 -8.82 14.66
C LEU A 221 3.40 -7.90 14.56
N ARG A 222 3.04 -7.48 13.35
CA ARG A 222 1.87 -6.62 13.12
C ARG A 222 0.56 -7.27 13.59
N ASN A 223 0.40 -8.57 13.39
CA ASN A 223 -0.77 -9.31 13.82
C ASN A 223 -0.85 -9.41 15.35
N ARG A 224 0.28 -9.54 16.04
CA ARG A 224 0.36 -9.58 17.50
C ARG A 224 0.16 -8.20 18.11
N GLU A 225 0.83 -7.17 17.59
CA GLU A 225 0.86 -5.83 18.18
C GLU A 225 -0.32 -4.97 17.74
N ARG A 226 -1.26 -4.71 18.67
CA ARG A 226 -2.42 -3.84 18.40
C ARG A 226 -1.99 -2.42 18.04
N ALA A 227 -0.89 -1.93 18.62
CA ALA A 227 -0.37 -0.60 18.35
C ALA A 227 -0.03 -0.41 16.88
N LEU A 228 0.53 -1.41 16.19
CA LEU A 228 0.83 -1.34 14.76
C LEU A 228 -0.43 -1.27 13.89
N ARG A 229 -1.55 -1.84 14.35
CA ARG A 229 -2.81 -1.87 13.60
C ARG A 229 -3.72 -0.66 13.89
N LYS A 230 -3.76 -0.20 15.14
CA LYS A 230 -4.72 0.81 15.62
C LYS A 230 -4.10 2.01 16.33
N GLY A 231 -2.81 1.94 16.68
CA GLY A 231 -2.10 3.01 17.40
C GLY A 231 -1.92 4.27 16.54
N SER A 232 -1.82 5.42 17.17
CA SER A 232 -1.43 6.67 16.52
C SER A 232 -0.01 6.58 15.96
N PHE A 233 0.27 7.33 14.91
CA PHE A 233 1.62 7.49 14.38
C PHE A 233 2.21 8.80 14.92
N VAL A 234 3.35 8.73 15.57
CA VAL A 234 4.02 9.86 16.18
C VAL A 234 5.49 9.90 15.74
N VAL A 235 5.91 10.96 15.09
CA VAL A 235 7.33 11.17 14.77
C VAL A 235 8.03 11.62 16.04
N GLU A 236 9.04 10.87 16.48
CA GLU A 236 9.82 11.19 17.67
C GLU A 236 11.06 12.02 17.35
N GLY A 237 11.61 11.85 16.15
CA GLY A 237 12.74 12.66 15.72
C GLY A 237 13.34 12.26 14.39
N ILE A 238 14.15 13.18 13.90
CA ILE A 238 15.06 12.98 12.77
C ILE A 238 16.42 13.46 13.25
N THR A 239 17.41 12.57 13.24
CA THR A 239 18.76 12.98 13.61
C THR A 239 19.38 13.90 12.55
N GLU A 240 20.43 14.63 12.89
CA GLU A 240 21.16 15.48 11.92
C GLU A 240 21.64 14.69 10.70
N LYS A 241 22.00 13.43 10.88
CA LYS A 241 22.42 12.51 9.81
C LYS A 241 21.27 11.88 9.04
N GLY A 242 20.01 12.08 9.46
CA GLY A 242 18.84 11.60 8.73
C GLY A 242 18.31 10.23 9.18
N VAL A 243 18.63 9.74 10.37
CA VAL A 243 17.94 8.57 10.96
C VAL A 243 16.53 8.97 11.32
N TYR A 244 15.55 8.17 10.92
CA TYR A 244 14.12 8.43 11.14
C TYR A 244 13.59 7.62 12.30
N ILE A 245 13.00 8.30 13.29
CA ILE A 245 12.48 7.68 14.51
C ILE A 245 11.03 8.06 14.69
N TYR A 246 10.16 7.06 14.79
CA TYR A 246 8.73 7.24 15.02
C TYR A 246 8.17 6.13 15.91
N SER A 247 6.98 6.35 16.45
CA SER A 247 6.26 5.36 17.26
C SER A 247 4.84 5.15 16.79
N ARG A 248 4.33 3.95 17.08
CA ARG A 248 2.92 3.59 17.03
C ARG A 248 2.42 3.42 18.44
N LYS A 249 1.50 4.30 18.89
CA LYS A 249 1.08 4.37 20.31
C LYS A 249 -0.40 4.06 20.48
N THR A 250 -0.70 3.19 21.44
CA THR A 250 -2.02 3.03 22.08
C THR A 250 -1.96 3.61 23.48
N GLU A 251 -3.00 3.42 24.27
CA GLU A 251 -3.03 3.83 25.69
C GLU A 251 -2.02 3.03 26.52
N ASP A 252 -1.78 1.76 26.17
CA ASP A 252 -1.02 0.80 26.96
C ASP A 252 0.39 0.53 26.42
N VAL A 253 0.61 0.73 25.10
CA VAL A 253 1.83 0.26 24.43
C VAL A 253 2.33 1.27 23.40
N SER A 254 3.65 1.49 23.41
CA SER A 254 4.41 2.18 22.38
C SER A 254 5.28 1.18 21.62
N ILE A 255 5.14 1.14 20.29
CA ILE A 255 6.08 0.45 19.39
C ILE A 255 6.92 1.52 18.70
N ARG A 256 8.16 1.62 19.07
CA ARG A 256 9.12 2.58 18.52
C ARG A 256 9.87 1.93 17.37
N VAL A 257 10.02 2.65 16.27
CA VAL A 257 10.73 2.19 15.08
C VAL A 257 11.83 3.19 14.75
N THR A 258 13.06 2.69 14.69
CA THR A 258 14.24 3.44 14.28
C THR A 258 14.72 2.90 12.94
N ILE A 259 14.76 3.75 11.91
CA ILE A 259 15.21 3.43 10.56
C ILE A 259 16.46 4.24 10.24
N ASN A 260 17.58 3.56 10.01
CA ASN A 260 18.82 4.16 9.57
C ASN A 260 19.03 3.93 8.07
N ARG A 261 18.50 4.83 7.23
CA ARG A 261 18.74 4.80 5.77
C ARG A 261 20.10 5.42 5.38
N THR A 262 20.86 5.91 6.34
CA THR A 262 22.12 6.62 6.07
C THR A 262 23.27 5.65 5.78
N LYS A 263 24.38 6.18 5.28
CA LYS A 263 25.64 5.44 5.06
C LYS A 263 26.52 5.38 6.32
N ASP A 264 26.07 6.00 7.41
CA ASP A 264 26.78 6.09 8.67
C ASP A 264 26.16 5.19 9.74
N PHE A 265 26.96 4.82 10.73
CA PHE A 265 26.45 4.20 11.94
C PHE A 265 25.61 5.21 12.76
N TYR A 266 24.50 4.74 13.28
CA TYR A 266 23.75 5.46 14.31
C TYR A 266 24.09 4.86 15.68
N PHE A 267 24.47 5.71 16.63
CA PHE A 267 24.81 5.31 17.98
C PHE A 267 23.65 5.66 18.92
N GLY A 268 23.15 4.67 19.63
CA GLY A 268 22.07 4.82 20.58
C GLY A 268 21.80 3.52 21.33
N LYS A 269 21.50 3.63 22.61
CA LYS A 269 21.03 2.50 23.39
C LYS A 269 19.58 2.22 23.00
N MET A 270 19.29 0.97 22.66
CA MET A 270 17.97 0.48 22.32
C MET A 270 17.61 -0.64 23.28
N GLU A 271 16.37 -0.65 23.74
CA GLU A 271 15.92 -1.54 24.80
C GLU A 271 14.63 -2.24 24.35
N ASN A 272 14.34 -3.39 24.96
CA ASN A 272 13.12 -4.16 24.67
C ASN A 272 12.90 -4.41 23.16
N ILE A 273 13.97 -4.76 22.45
CA ILE A 273 13.97 -5.01 21.01
C ILE A 273 13.12 -6.23 20.70
N ILE A 274 12.20 -6.08 19.76
CA ILE A 274 11.28 -7.14 19.30
C ILE A 274 11.47 -7.52 17.84
N ALA A 275 12.19 -6.71 17.06
CA ALA A 275 12.69 -7.02 15.73
C ALA A 275 13.85 -6.08 15.38
N GLU A 276 14.86 -6.58 14.63
CA GLU A 276 15.98 -5.75 14.20
C GLU A 276 16.71 -6.34 12.99
N ARG A 277 17.45 -5.47 12.32
CA ARG A 277 18.50 -5.82 11.36
C ARG A 277 19.66 -4.86 11.53
N GLY A 278 20.83 -5.42 11.86
CA GLY A 278 22.08 -4.65 11.92
C GLY A 278 22.28 -3.83 13.18
N TYR A 279 21.64 -4.18 14.29
CA TYR A 279 21.93 -3.56 15.59
C TYR A 279 22.84 -4.46 16.45
N GLY A 280 23.86 -3.87 17.03
CA GLY A 280 24.74 -4.55 17.97
C GLY A 280 25.78 -3.62 18.59
N ASN A 281 26.21 -3.93 19.80
CA ASN A 281 27.21 -3.14 20.53
C ASN A 281 26.86 -1.64 20.64
N GLY A 282 25.57 -1.31 20.85
CA GLY A 282 25.09 0.07 20.99
C GLY A 282 25.10 0.89 19.69
N ARG A 283 25.19 0.24 18.54
CA ARG A 283 25.18 0.91 17.23
C ARG A 283 24.27 0.21 16.23
N LEU A 284 23.59 0.99 15.41
CA LEU A 284 22.80 0.54 14.28
C LEU A 284 23.56 0.79 12.98
N MET A 285 23.73 -0.26 12.19
CA MET A 285 24.45 -0.21 10.92
C MET A 285 23.74 0.67 9.88
N PRO A 286 24.46 1.13 8.86
CA PRO A 286 23.86 1.69 7.64
C PRO A 286 22.79 0.73 7.07
N TYR A 287 21.64 1.30 6.66
CA TYR A 287 20.48 0.57 6.17
C TYR A 287 19.92 -0.48 7.17
N GLY A 288 20.14 -0.25 8.46
CA GLY A 288 19.56 -1.08 9.53
C GLY A 288 18.28 -0.49 10.11
N PHE A 289 17.57 -1.29 10.87
CA PHE A 289 16.40 -0.88 11.65
C PHE A 289 16.33 -1.57 12.99
N VAL A 290 15.61 -0.94 13.92
CA VAL A 290 15.23 -1.55 15.21
C VAL A 290 13.77 -1.23 15.50
N ILE A 291 13.05 -2.22 16.02
CA ILE A 291 11.70 -2.07 16.56
C ILE A 291 11.73 -2.45 18.04
N GLU A 292 11.33 -1.51 18.86
CA GLU A 292 11.28 -1.63 20.32
C GLU A 292 9.84 -1.63 20.81
N ARG A 293 9.55 -2.32 21.92
CA ARG A 293 8.23 -2.34 22.56
C ARG A 293 8.34 -1.84 24.00
N GLU A 294 7.53 -0.87 24.33
CA GLU A 294 7.46 -0.29 25.68
C GLU A 294 6.01 -0.30 26.17
N GLU A 295 5.82 -0.66 27.44
CA GLU A 295 4.54 -0.47 28.13
C GLU A 295 4.48 0.97 28.69
N ILE A 296 3.33 1.64 28.52
CA ILE A 296 3.12 3.04 28.91
C ILE A 296 2.42 3.09 30.26
#